data_7eae6c7c6c42480544952ff3deb72a3f
#
_entry.id   7eae6c7c6c42480544952ff3deb72a3f
#
_cell.length_a   1.000
_cell.length_b   1.000
_cell.length_c   1.000
_cell.angle_alpha   90.00
_cell.angle_beta   90.00
_cell.angle_gamma   90.00
#
_symmetry.space_group_name_H-M   'P 1'
#
loop_
_entity.id
_entity.type
_entity.pdbx_description
1 polymer ?
#
loop_
_entity_poly.entity_id
_entity_poly.type
_entity_poly.pdbx_seq_one_letter_code
_entity_poly.pdbx_strand_id
1 'polypeptide(L)'
;LKIPNEPVPTYGAEEREKLMKAFGYTYEDIRTAILPMALNGSEAIAAMGNDTPLAVLSNRHQPLFNYFKQLFAQVTNPPIDAIREELVTSTTVYVGKEGNILDEKPENCRVLKVHNPILTDTDLLKIKSMNKKGFEVVELPITYYKNTSLEKALDRLFVETDRAYRDGANIIILS
;
A
#
# COMPACT_ATOMS: atom_id res chain seq x y z
N LEU A 1 -1.84 -20.56 -3.01
CA LEU A 1 -3.19 -20.73 -2.46
C LEU A 1 -4.21 -20.69 -3.59
N LYS A 2 -5.01 -21.75 -3.76
CA LYS A 2 -6.15 -21.75 -4.69
C LYS A 2 -7.32 -21.05 -3.99
N ILE A 3 -7.36 -19.72 -4.09
CA ILE A 3 -8.49 -18.90 -3.64
C ILE A 3 -9.27 -18.49 -4.87
N PRO A 4 -10.60 -18.62 -4.91
CA PRO A 4 -11.43 -18.17 -6.03
C PRO A 4 -11.21 -16.69 -6.34
N ASN A 5 -11.35 -16.30 -7.60
CA ASN A 5 -11.37 -14.90 -7.95
C ASN A 5 -12.73 -14.29 -7.58
N GLU A 6 -12.70 -13.20 -6.87
CA GLU A 6 -13.86 -12.34 -6.65
C GLU A 6 -14.02 -11.37 -7.82
N PRO A 7 -15.27 -10.97 -8.15
CA PRO A 7 -15.49 -9.97 -9.18
C PRO A 7 -14.88 -8.63 -8.76
N VAL A 8 -14.03 -8.09 -9.62
CA VAL A 8 -13.40 -6.78 -9.39
C VAL A 8 -14.41 -5.68 -9.67
N PRO A 9 -14.58 -4.69 -8.76
CA PRO A 9 -15.43 -3.54 -9.00
C PRO A 9 -15.01 -2.78 -10.25
N THR A 10 -15.97 -2.41 -11.08
CA THR A 10 -15.74 -1.57 -12.27
C THR A 10 -16.33 -0.20 -12.04
N TYR A 11 -15.55 0.84 -12.32
CA TYR A 11 -15.94 2.23 -12.15
C TYR A 11 -16.24 2.87 -13.51
N GLY A 12 -17.30 3.67 -13.57
CA GLY A 12 -17.57 4.53 -14.72
C GLY A 12 -16.46 5.58 -14.90
N ALA A 13 -16.37 6.18 -16.10
CA ALA A 13 -15.33 7.17 -16.40
C ALA A 13 -15.36 8.36 -15.43
N GLU A 14 -16.53 8.88 -15.12
CA GLU A 14 -16.71 10.02 -14.20
C GLU A 14 -16.31 9.67 -12.77
N GLU A 15 -16.71 8.51 -12.29
CA GLU A 15 -16.37 8.04 -10.94
C GLU A 15 -14.87 7.82 -10.80
N ARG A 16 -14.25 7.19 -11.79
CA ARG A 16 -12.79 6.98 -11.84
C ARG A 16 -12.05 8.32 -11.81
N GLU A 17 -12.50 9.32 -12.56
CA GLU A 17 -11.91 10.67 -12.55
C GLU A 17 -12.01 11.31 -11.15
N LYS A 18 -13.14 11.17 -10.47
CA LYS A 18 -13.32 11.66 -9.11
C LYS A 18 -12.37 10.96 -8.12
N LEU A 19 -12.24 9.64 -8.22
CA LEU A 19 -11.31 8.87 -7.39
C LEU A 19 -9.85 9.27 -7.65
N MET A 20 -9.46 9.42 -8.91
CA MET A 20 -8.10 9.86 -9.26
C MET A 20 -7.78 11.23 -8.66
N LYS A 21 -8.71 12.18 -8.73
CA LYS A 21 -8.56 13.49 -8.10
C LYS A 21 -8.50 13.41 -6.58
N ALA A 22 -9.34 12.57 -5.96
CA ALA A 22 -9.35 12.36 -4.52
C ALA A 22 -8.02 11.78 -4.01
N PHE A 23 -7.41 10.88 -4.76
CA PHE A 23 -6.11 10.27 -4.45
C PHE A 23 -4.91 11.12 -4.91
N GLY A 24 -5.14 12.29 -5.48
CA GLY A 24 -4.09 13.24 -5.83
C GLY A 24 -3.34 12.93 -7.13
N TYR A 25 -3.84 12.05 -7.99
CA TYR A 25 -3.23 11.80 -9.29
C TYR A 25 -3.37 12.98 -10.22
N THR A 26 -2.25 13.40 -10.81
CA THR A 26 -2.21 14.43 -11.86
C THR A 26 -2.19 13.80 -13.23
N TYR A 27 -2.48 14.61 -14.26
CA TYR A 27 -2.32 14.18 -15.66
C TYR A 27 -0.86 13.79 -15.97
N GLU A 28 0.08 14.50 -15.38
CA GLU A 28 1.51 14.20 -15.52
C GLU A 28 1.87 12.84 -14.95
N ASP A 29 1.39 12.51 -13.74
CA ASP A 29 1.62 11.19 -13.13
C ASP A 29 1.13 10.06 -14.01
N ILE A 30 -0.05 10.24 -14.61
CA ILE A 30 -0.64 9.24 -15.50
C ILE A 30 0.19 9.09 -16.77
N ARG A 31 0.56 10.19 -17.40
CA ARG A 31 1.25 10.18 -18.69
C ARG A 31 2.71 9.75 -18.58
N THR A 32 3.41 10.21 -17.55
CA THR A 32 4.87 10.03 -17.42
C THR A 32 5.28 8.81 -16.59
N ALA A 33 4.42 8.36 -15.70
CA ALA A 33 4.69 7.23 -14.83
C ALA A 33 3.78 6.03 -15.14
N ILE A 34 2.47 6.18 -14.95
CA ILE A 34 1.54 5.04 -15.00
C ILE A 34 1.41 4.47 -16.42
N LEU A 35 1.24 5.32 -17.42
CA LEU A 35 1.09 4.86 -18.81
C LEU A 35 2.32 4.11 -19.33
N PRO A 36 3.57 4.59 -19.16
CA PRO A 36 4.75 3.82 -19.53
C PRO A 36 4.86 2.48 -18.81
N MET A 37 4.54 2.41 -17.53
CA MET A 37 4.52 1.16 -16.78
C MET A 37 3.48 0.18 -17.34
N ALA A 38 2.30 0.66 -17.67
CA ALA A 38 1.23 -0.15 -18.24
C ALA A 38 1.58 -0.68 -19.63
N LEU A 39 2.27 0.11 -20.45
CA LEU A 39 2.67 -0.28 -21.82
C LEU A 39 3.87 -1.21 -21.87
N ASN A 40 4.85 -0.98 -21.01
CA ASN A 40 6.15 -1.65 -21.09
C ASN A 40 6.33 -2.77 -20.06
N GLY A 41 5.45 -2.85 -19.04
CA GLY A 41 5.61 -3.78 -17.92
C GLY A 41 6.89 -3.55 -17.09
N SER A 42 7.43 -2.34 -17.13
CA SER A 42 8.65 -1.93 -16.42
C SER A 42 8.46 -0.56 -15.79
N GLU A 43 9.28 -0.25 -14.81
CA GLU A 43 9.24 1.05 -14.15
C GLU A 43 9.55 2.18 -15.14
N ALA A 44 8.84 3.30 -15.01
CA ALA A 44 9.07 4.47 -15.82
C ALA A 44 10.41 5.14 -15.47
N ILE A 45 11.09 5.68 -16.46
CA ILE A 45 12.31 6.47 -16.25
C ILE A 45 11.88 7.85 -15.71
N ALA A 46 12.35 8.20 -14.54
CA ALA A 46 12.08 9.47 -13.89
C ALA A 46 13.28 9.97 -13.10
N ALA A 47 13.32 11.29 -12.84
CA ALA A 47 14.26 11.85 -11.88
C ALA A 47 13.74 11.67 -10.45
N MET A 48 14.63 11.37 -9.51
CA MET A 48 14.31 11.36 -8.09
C MET A 48 14.35 12.76 -7.49
N GLY A 49 13.54 12.95 -6.46
CA GLY A 49 13.42 14.23 -5.78
C GLY A 49 12.45 15.19 -6.49
N ASN A 50 12.05 16.20 -5.78
CA ASN A 50 11.18 17.25 -6.29
C ASN A 50 11.47 18.54 -5.51
N ASP A 51 12.11 19.50 -6.14
CA ASP A 51 12.46 20.80 -5.60
C ASP A 51 11.38 21.86 -5.78
N THR A 52 10.26 21.51 -6.41
CA THR A 52 9.13 22.41 -6.56
C THR A 52 8.59 22.80 -5.18
N PRO A 53 8.55 24.10 -4.83
CA PRO A 53 8.03 24.54 -3.53
C PRO A 53 6.54 24.24 -3.40
N LEU A 54 6.10 23.97 -2.19
CA LEU A 54 4.68 23.79 -1.89
C LEU A 54 3.92 25.10 -2.09
N ALA A 55 2.79 25.02 -2.79
CA ALA A 55 1.90 26.17 -2.99
C ALA A 55 1.06 26.40 -1.73
N VAL A 56 1.67 26.94 -0.67
CA VAL A 56 1.07 27.10 0.67
C VAL A 56 -0.19 27.96 0.70
N LEU A 57 -0.37 28.83 -0.28
CA LEU A 57 -1.58 29.67 -0.43
C LEU A 57 -2.64 29.04 -1.36
N SER A 58 -2.41 27.85 -1.85
CA SER A 58 -3.36 27.15 -2.70
C SER A 58 -4.48 26.51 -1.88
N ASN A 59 -5.72 26.61 -2.37
CA ASN A 59 -6.86 25.87 -1.81
C ASN A 59 -6.98 24.44 -2.37
N ARG A 60 -6.04 24.02 -3.22
CA ARG A 60 -6.05 22.66 -3.77
C ARG A 60 -5.56 21.68 -2.71
N HIS A 61 -6.28 20.58 -2.59
CA HIS A 61 -5.84 19.46 -1.77
C HIS A 61 -4.50 18.93 -2.25
N GLN A 62 -3.59 18.68 -1.30
CA GLN A 62 -2.33 17.99 -1.53
C GLN A 62 -2.29 16.72 -0.68
N PRO A 63 -1.87 15.57 -1.23
CA PRO A 63 -1.61 14.39 -0.43
C PRO A 63 -0.56 14.66 0.65
N LEU A 64 -0.73 14.05 1.82
CA LEU A 64 0.14 14.29 2.97
C LEU A 64 1.62 14.01 2.66
N PHE A 65 1.93 13.01 1.87
CA PHE A 65 3.30 12.67 1.49
C PHE A 65 4.04 13.76 0.69
N ASN A 66 3.31 14.68 0.01
CA ASN A 66 3.93 15.81 -0.69
C ASN A 66 4.60 16.80 0.26
N TYR A 67 4.27 16.79 1.55
CA TYR A 67 4.90 17.63 2.56
C TYR A 67 6.24 17.05 3.08
N PHE A 68 6.51 15.78 2.80
CA PHE A 68 7.69 15.04 3.28
C PHE A 68 8.64 14.67 2.14
N LYS A 69 8.70 15.51 1.12
CA LYS A 69 9.57 15.26 -0.03
C LYS A 69 11.04 15.58 0.28
N GLN A 70 11.91 14.83 -0.36
CA GLN A 70 13.35 15.05 -0.29
C GLN A 70 13.74 16.28 -1.13
N LEU A 71 14.56 17.16 -0.55
CA LEU A 71 15.01 18.41 -1.20
C LEU A 71 16.41 18.32 -1.81
N PHE A 72 17.06 17.19 -1.72
CA PHE A 72 18.39 16.97 -2.28
C PHE A 72 18.39 15.83 -3.30
N ALA A 73 19.34 15.88 -4.24
CA ALA A 73 19.56 14.79 -5.18
C ALA A 73 20.10 13.56 -4.45
N GLN A 74 19.56 12.41 -4.81
CA GLN A 74 20.02 11.13 -4.30
C GLN A 74 20.37 10.21 -5.46
N VAL A 75 21.37 9.36 -5.27
CA VAL A 75 21.76 8.35 -6.25
C VAL A 75 20.62 7.36 -6.44
N THR A 76 20.16 7.18 -7.68
CA THR A 76 19.09 6.22 -8.02
C THR A 76 19.59 4.78 -7.99
N ASN A 77 20.86 4.55 -8.36
CA ASN A 77 21.51 3.25 -8.33
C ASN A 77 22.72 3.31 -7.38
N PRO A 78 22.52 3.19 -6.06
CA PRO A 78 23.65 3.17 -5.12
C PRO A 78 24.51 1.94 -5.40
N PRO A 79 25.84 2.01 -5.18
CA PRO A 79 26.71 0.87 -5.36
C PRO A 79 26.35 -0.22 -4.34
N ILE A 80 25.92 -1.37 -4.83
CA ILE A 80 25.53 -2.53 -4.02
C ILE A 80 26.46 -3.67 -4.41
N ASP A 81 26.97 -4.38 -3.39
CA ASP A 81 27.72 -5.61 -3.59
C ASP A 81 26.87 -6.65 -4.35
N ALA A 82 27.42 -7.24 -5.40
CA ALA A 82 26.72 -8.18 -6.27
C ALA A 82 26.16 -9.41 -5.52
N ILE A 83 26.79 -9.84 -4.43
CA ILE A 83 26.33 -10.96 -3.62
C ILE A 83 25.07 -10.59 -2.81
N ARG A 84 24.98 -9.34 -2.39
CA ARG A 84 23.86 -8.82 -1.58
C ARG A 84 22.74 -8.22 -2.40
N GLU A 85 22.96 -8.00 -3.70
CA GLU A 85 22.02 -7.31 -4.58
C GLU A 85 20.64 -7.97 -4.55
N GLU A 86 20.56 -9.28 -4.67
CA GLU A 86 19.30 -10.03 -4.64
C GLU A 86 18.49 -9.78 -3.37
N LEU A 87 19.16 -9.75 -2.22
CA LEU A 87 18.50 -9.49 -0.93
C LEU A 87 18.08 -8.02 -0.79
N VAL A 88 18.96 -7.09 -1.13
CA VAL A 88 18.74 -5.65 -0.96
C VAL A 88 17.65 -5.12 -1.88
N THR A 89 17.58 -5.65 -3.12
CA THR A 89 16.60 -5.23 -4.13
C THR A 89 15.33 -6.07 -4.13
N SER A 90 15.22 -7.06 -3.23
CA SER A 90 14.04 -7.91 -3.16
C SER A 90 12.77 -7.12 -2.86
N THR A 91 11.73 -7.36 -3.67
CA THR A 91 10.38 -6.83 -3.46
C THR A 91 9.47 -7.83 -2.74
N THR A 92 10.01 -9.01 -2.38
CA THR A 92 9.24 -10.04 -1.68
C THR A 92 8.87 -9.59 -0.28
N VAL A 93 7.59 -9.70 0.04
CA VAL A 93 7.03 -9.37 1.35
C VAL A 93 6.33 -10.59 1.94
N TYR A 94 6.46 -10.76 3.25
CA TYR A 94 5.74 -11.79 4.00
C TYR A 94 4.67 -11.13 4.84
N VAL A 95 3.43 -11.60 4.72
CA VAL A 95 2.25 -11.03 5.38
C VAL A 95 1.59 -12.09 6.25
N GLY A 96 1.25 -11.74 7.48
CA GLY A 96 0.60 -12.62 8.44
C GLY A 96 1.29 -12.56 9.79
N LYS A 97 0.93 -13.49 10.66
CA LYS A 97 1.48 -13.55 12.01
C LYS A 97 2.92 -14.06 11.98
N GLU A 98 3.84 -13.19 12.34
CA GLU A 98 5.21 -13.62 12.67
C GLU A 98 5.21 -14.26 14.06
N GLY A 99 5.73 -15.48 14.12
CA GLY A 99 5.94 -16.17 15.40
C GLY A 99 7.27 -15.76 16.05
N ASN A 100 7.56 -16.39 17.17
CA ASN A 100 8.85 -16.19 17.81
C ASN A 100 9.94 -16.85 16.95
N ILE A 101 10.86 -16.06 16.41
CA ILE A 101 11.98 -16.54 15.57
C ILE A 101 12.97 -17.45 16.32
N LEU A 102 12.96 -17.41 17.66
CA LEU A 102 13.77 -18.28 18.52
C LEU A 102 13.08 -19.61 18.83
N ASP A 103 11.85 -19.80 18.38
CA ASP A 103 11.06 -21.02 18.59
C ASP A 103 10.80 -21.69 17.23
N GLU A 104 11.58 -22.70 16.92
CA GLU A 104 11.57 -23.40 15.62
C GLU A 104 10.33 -24.29 15.46
N LYS A 105 9.15 -23.66 15.38
CA LYS A 105 7.89 -24.36 15.13
C LYS A 105 7.35 -24.09 13.73
N PRO A 106 6.76 -25.12 13.08
CA PRO A 106 6.13 -24.95 11.74
C PRO A 106 5.06 -23.87 11.70
N GLU A 107 4.37 -23.63 12.82
CA GLU A 107 3.32 -22.60 12.94
C GLU A 107 3.88 -21.18 12.77
N ASN A 108 5.14 -20.96 13.16
CA ASN A 108 5.80 -19.66 13.04
C ASN A 108 6.17 -19.30 11.60
N CYS A 109 6.14 -20.29 10.70
CA CYS A 109 6.38 -20.09 9.24
C CYS A 109 5.09 -19.93 8.44
N ARG A 110 3.93 -19.83 9.09
CA ARG A 110 2.64 -19.72 8.42
C ARG A 110 2.36 -18.28 8.02
N VAL A 111 3.02 -17.84 6.95
CA VAL A 111 2.89 -16.49 6.38
C VAL A 111 2.55 -16.57 4.90
N LEU A 112 1.90 -15.55 4.39
CA LEU A 112 1.63 -15.38 2.98
C LEU A 112 2.85 -14.71 2.32
N LYS A 113 3.52 -15.42 1.42
CA LYS A 113 4.59 -14.85 0.60
C LYS A 113 3.98 -14.12 -0.59
N VAL A 114 4.27 -12.85 -0.69
CA VAL A 114 3.87 -11.96 -1.79
C VAL A 114 5.13 -11.51 -2.51
N HIS A 115 5.20 -11.73 -3.82
CA HIS A 115 6.40 -11.42 -4.61
C HIS A 115 6.61 -9.92 -4.84
N ASN A 116 5.53 -9.15 -4.76
CA ASN A 116 5.56 -7.70 -4.95
C ASN A 116 4.53 -7.04 -4.02
N PRO A 117 4.87 -5.95 -3.30
CA PRO A 117 3.93 -5.25 -2.42
C PRO A 117 2.80 -4.54 -3.17
N ILE A 118 2.95 -4.35 -4.49
CA ILE A 118 1.88 -3.82 -5.35
C ILE A 118 1.00 -5.00 -5.77
N LEU A 119 -0.24 -4.96 -5.35
CA LEU A 119 -1.23 -6.01 -5.61
C LEU A 119 -2.19 -5.57 -6.71
N THR A 120 -2.67 -6.54 -7.49
CA THR A 120 -3.85 -6.32 -8.33
C THR A 120 -5.11 -6.31 -7.46
N ASP A 121 -6.20 -5.73 -7.97
CA ASP A 121 -7.49 -5.76 -7.27
C ASP A 121 -7.94 -7.19 -6.97
N THR A 122 -7.70 -8.11 -7.92
CA THR A 122 -7.99 -9.54 -7.73
C THR A 122 -7.18 -10.14 -6.58
N ASP A 123 -5.91 -9.79 -6.45
CA ASP A 123 -5.05 -10.31 -5.36
C ASP A 123 -5.48 -9.76 -4.00
N LEU A 124 -5.81 -8.48 -3.94
CA LEU A 124 -6.32 -7.85 -2.72
C LEU A 124 -7.65 -8.48 -2.29
N LEU A 125 -8.58 -8.70 -3.22
CA LEU A 125 -9.86 -9.35 -2.93
C LEU A 125 -9.67 -10.78 -2.45
N LYS A 126 -8.71 -11.53 -3.01
CA LYS A 126 -8.35 -12.87 -2.50
C LYS A 126 -7.84 -12.84 -1.06
N ILE A 127 -7.08 -11.81 -0.70
CA ILE A 127 -6.60 -11.64 0.67
C ILE A 127 -7.79 -11.30 1.58
N LYS A 128 -8.65 -10.36 1.17
CA LYS A 128 -9.86 -9.98 1.92
C LYS A 128 -10.80 -11.16 2.20
N SER A 129 -11.00 -12.03 1.21
CA SER A 129 -11.87 -13.21 1.31
C SER A 129 -11.18 -14.46 1.85
N MET A 130 -9.93 -14.34 2.30
CA MET A 130 -9.15 -15.49 2.75
C MET A 130 -9.71 -16.11 4.03
N ASN A 131 -10.23 -17.34 3.90
CA ASN A 131 -10.69 -18.13 5.02
C ASN A 131 -9.82 -19.39 5.15
N LYS A 132 -8.63 -19.22 5.68
CA LYS A 132 -7.66 -20.30 5.88
C LYS A 132 -7.17 -20.29 7.32
N LYS A 133 -7.09 -21.48 7.93
CA LYS A 133 -6.60 -21.61 9.30
C LYS A 133 -5.23 -20.94 9.47
N GLY A 134 -5.15 -20.01 10.40
CA GLY A 134 -3.94 -19.21 10.68
C GLY A 134 -3.86 -17.89 9.95
N PHE A 135 -4.90 -17.54 9.18
CA PHE A 135 -5.06 -16.23 8.54
C PHE A 135 -6.41 -15.65 8.93
N GLU A 136 -6.37 -14.69 9.83
CA GLU A 136 -7.55 -13.93 10.28
C GLU A 136 -7.44 -12.51 9.72
N VAL A 137 -8.22 -12.24 8.68
CA VAL A 137 -8.18 -10.96 7.95
C VAL A 137 -9.33 -10.07 8.42
N VAL A 138 -9.00 -8.84 8.80
CA VAL A 138 -9.98 -7.84 9.21
C VAL A 138 -9.79 -6.57 8.37
N GLU A 139 -10.88 -6.05 7.84
CA GLU A 139 -10.91 -4.78 7.14
C GLU A 139 -11.43 -3.69 8.07
N LEU A 140 -10.66 -2.60 8.21
CA LEU A 140 -11.02 -1.44 9.02
C LEU A 140 -11.23 -0.23 8.12
N PRO A 141 -12.41 0.44 8.23
CA PRO A 141 -12.69 1.63 7.42
C PRO A 141 -11.86 2.82 7.90
N ILE A 142 -11.15 3.47 6.98
CA ILE A 142 -10.39 4.69 7.24
C ILE A 142 -11.20 5.97 6.98
N THR A 143 -12.38 5.83 6.42
CA THR A 143 -13.27 6.97 6.18
C THR A 143 -13.90 7.47 7.48
N TYR A 144 -14.08 8.77 7.59
CA TYR A 144 -14.75 9.40 8.73
C TYR A 144 -15.62 10.58 8.29
N TYR A 145 -16.57 10.94 9.13
CA TYR A 145 -17.51 12.02 8.83
C TYR A 145 -16.83 13.40 8.85
N LYS A 146 -17.27 14.30 7.97
CA LYS A 146 -16.73 15.65 7.84
C LYS A 146 -16.72 16.46 9.16
N ASN A 147 -17.65 16.17 10.05
CA ASN A 147 -17.75 16.83 11.38
C ASN A 147 -16.92 16.16 12.48
N THR A 148 -16.18 15.12 12.16
CA THR A 148 -15.25 14.45 13.09
C THR A 148 -13.85 15.02 12.86
N SER A 149 -13.12 15.34 13.91
CA SER A 149 -11.71 15.74 13.76
C SER A 149 -10.84 14.56 13.38
N LEU A 150 -9.72 14.82 12.69
CA LEU A 150 -8.75 13.80 12.32
C LEU A 150 -8.22 13.05 13.54
N GLU A 151 -7.92 13.75 14.65
CA GLU A 151 -7.48 13.14 15.92
C GLU A 151 -8.46 12.07 16.41
N LYS A 152 -9.74 12.43 16.51
CA LYS A 152 -10.78 11.49 16.94
C LYS A 152 -10.93 10.30 15.98
N ALA A 153 -10.75 10.53 14.67
CA ALA A 153 -10.81 9.47 13.69
C ALA A 153 -9.63 8.51 13.85
N LEU A 154 -8.43 9.02 14.10
CA LEU A 154 -7.23 8.22 14.38
C LEU A 154 -7.35 7.45 15.70
N ASP A 155 -7.82 8.10 16.78
CA ASP A 155 -8.05 7.45 18.07
C ASP A 155 -9.02 6.27 17.93
N ARG A 156 -10.11 6.47 17.18
CA ARG A 156 -11.03 5.38 16.85
C ARG A 156 -10.32 4.24 16.12
N LEU A 157 -9.54 4.56 15.10
CA LEU A 157 -8.83 3.56 14.31
C LEU A 157 -7.83 2.76 15.15
N PHE A 158 -7.13 3.42 16.09
CA PHE A 158 -6.23 2.75 17.01
C PHE A 158 -6.98 1.76 17.92
N VAL A 159 -8.10 2.18 18.49
CA VAL A 159 -8.94 1.31 19.34
C VAL A 159 -9.49 0.12 18.56
N GLU A 160 -9.97 0.35 17.33
CA GLU A 160 -10.47 -0.72 16.45
C GLU A 160 -9.36 -1.70 16.05
N THR A 161 -8.16 -1.20 15.77
CA THR A 161 -6.98 -2.01 15.47
C THR A 161 -6.57 -2.88 16.65
N ASP A 162 -6.48 -2.30 17.84
CA ASP A 162 -6.18 -3.03 19.07
C ASP A 162 -7.20 -4.13 19.36
N ARG A 163 -8.46 -3.84 19.13
CA ARG A 163 -9.54 -4.81 19.28
C ARG A 163 -9.39 -5.94 18.27
N ALA A 164 -9.24 -5.63 17.00
CA ALA A 164 -9.05 -6.62 15.94
C ALA A 164 -7.86 -7.54 16.25
N TYR A 165 -6.74 -6.97 16.70
CA TYR A 165 -5.56 -7.74 17.10
C TYR A 165 -5.84 -8.68 18.29
N ARG A 166 -6.52 -8.20 19.33
CA ARG A 166 -6.91 -9.02 20.49
C ARG A 166 -7.89 -10.14 20.13
N ASP A 167 -8.76 -9.88 19.15
CA ASP A 167 -9.71 -10.86 18.61
C ASP A 167 -9.03 -11.89 17.67
N GLY A 168 -7.71 -11.73 17.42
CA GLY A 168 -6.88 -12.71 16.71
C GLY A 168 -6.55 -12.33 15.27
N ALA A 169 -6.91 -11.13 14.80
CA ALA A 169 -6.52 -10.66 13.47
C ALA A 169 -5.00 -10.64 13.32
N ASN A 170 -4.53 -11.14 12.20
CA ASN A 170 -3.11 -11.15 11.84
C ASN A 170 -2.84 -10.51 10.46
N ILE A 171 -3.89 -10.16 9.76
CA ILE A 171 -3.84 -9.29 8.57
C ILE A 171 -4.91 -8.21 8.75
N ILE A 172 -4.50 -6.95 8.77
CA ILE A 172 -5.40 -5.81 8.86
C ILE A 172 -5.30 -5.01 7.57
N ILE A 173 -6.45 -4.77 6.95
CA ILE A 173 -6.58 -3.99 5.72
C ILE A 173 -7.26 -2.68 6.08
N LEU A 174 -6.61 -1.58 5.78
CA LEU A 174 -7.18 -0.24 5.89
C LEU A 174 -7.85 0.13 4.56
N SER A 175 -9.15 0.40 4.56
CA SER A 175 -9.95 0.55 3.35
C SER A 175 -10.93 1.74 3.43
#